data_6d187afc35aa5d9abe2eaf4fa48cc706
#
_entry.id   6d187afc35aa5d9abe2eaf4fa48cc706
#
_cell.length_a   1.000
_cell.length_b   1.000
_cell.length_c   1.000
_cell.angle_alpha   90.00
_cell.angle_beta   90.00
_cell.angle_gamma   90.00
#
_symmetry.space_group_name_H-M   'P 1'
#
loop_
_entity.id
_entity.type
_entity.pdbx_description
1 polymer ?
#
loop_
_entity_poly.entity_id
_entity_poly.type
_entity_poly.pdbx_seq_one_letter_code
_entity_poly.pdbx_strand_id
1 'polypeptide(L)'
;MPNCKENEKHKTKKSGRTCVRNEKPMRFGRPLHTFSIVARDPKSGEMGVAVQSHWFSVGADVSWAEAGVGAVATQSFVNPSYGPKGLGLMRLGKSAPEALKELIAADSGEAVRQVAMVDAKGGVAVHTGKRCVEFAGHRTGDCYSVQANFMLNDRVPPAMAKAFEMTRGDLADRMMAALEAAQEVGGDIRGKQSAAMIVVKAQSSGKPWADRAVDLRVEDHPEPLRELRRLLNVARAYDHMNAGDAAMEKNDVESAMKEYAEAMKLAGDNVEIAFWSALTLAMKGKVDQALPIFKKVFSADKNWVEVLKRLPKAGLVSEDDAGRALLQQILDGAGGH
;
A
#
# COMPACT_ATOMS: atom_id res chain seq x y z
N MET A 1 -12.15 -34.24 -72.99
CA MET A 1 -11.88 -33.68 -74.33
C MET A 1 -12.99 -32.67 -74.66
N PRO A 2 -12.69 -31.58 -75.31
CA PRO A 2 -11.42 -30.93 -75.71
C PRO A 2 -11.33 -29.47 -75.18
N ASN A 3 -10.26 -28.99 -75.20
CA ASN A 3 -9.37 -28.14 -75.96
C ASN A 3 -9.04 -26.75 -75.39
N CYS A 4 -7.75 -26.58 -75.28
CA CYS A 4 -7.01 -25.31 -75.19
C CYS A 4 -7.44 -24.25 -76.20
N LYS A 5 -7.29 -22.99 -75.82
CA LYS A 5 -6.56 -22.00 -76.67
C LYS A 5 -5.94 -20.90 -75.80
N GLU A 6 -4.65 -20.73 -75.99
CA GLU A 6 -3.82 -19.59 -75.63
C GLU A 6 -4.39 -18.30 -76.23
N ASN A 7 -4.22 -17.17 -75.51
CA ASN A 7 -3.63 -15.97 -76.13
C ASN A 7 -3.38 -14.85 -75.09
N GLU A 8 -2.16 -14.44 -75.07
CA GLU A 8 -1.62 -13.07 -75.21
C GLU A 8 -1.48 -12.16 -74.01
N LYS A 9 -0.23 -11.86 -73.84
CA LYS A 9 0.43 -10.86 -73.00
C LYS A 9 -0.23 -9.48 -73.04
N HIS A 10 -0.60 -8.97 -71.86
CA HIS A 10 -0.60 -7.54 -71.62
C HIS A 10 0.22 -7.18 -70.39
N LYS A 11 1.37 -6.54 -70.62
CA LYS A 11 2.19 -5.85 -69.63
C LYS A 11 1.38 -4.65 -69.08
N THR A 12 0.92 -4.73 -67.83
CA THR A 12 0.47 -3.53 -67.11
C THR A 12 1.47 -3.23 -65.98
N LYS A 13 2.03 -2.02 -66.05
CA LYS A 13 2.90 -1.38 -65.06
C LYS A 13 2.26 -1.44 -63.69
N LYS A 14 2.90 -2.11 -62.73
CA LYS A 14 2.58 -1.99 -61.30
C LYS A 14 3.05 -0.62 -60.83
N SER A 15 2.11 0.34 -60.71
CA SER A 15 2.31 1.52 -59.86
C SER A 15 2.38 1.07 -58.40
N GLY A 16 3.55 1.23 -57.79
CA GLY A 16 3.73 1.00 -56.37
C GLY A 16 2.92 1.99 -55.54
N ARG A 17 1.69 1.64 -55.19
CA ARG A 17 0.99 2.28 -54.08
C ARG A 17 1.49 1.61 -52.81
N THR A 18 2.42 2.25 -52.12
CA THR A 18 2.70 2.00 -50.71
C THR A 18 1.40 2.16 -49.94
N CYS A 19 0.86 1.03 -49.47
CA CYS A 19 -0.27 1.03 -48.55
C CYS A 19 0.25 1.62 -47.23
N VAL A 20 0.11 2.92 -47.04
CA VAL A 20 0.29 3.53 -45.72
C VAL A 20 -0.83 2.95 -44.86
N ARG A 21 -0.50 2.01 -44.01
CA ARG A 21 -1.40 1.60 -42.93
C ARG A 21 -1.70 2.86 -42.14
N ASN A 22 -2.89 3.40 -42.27
CA ASN A 22 -3.46 4.33 -41.33
C ASN A 22 -3.60 3.54 -40.01
N GLU A 23 -2.56 3.56 -39.17
CA GLU A 23 -2.66 3.12 -37.80
C GLU A 23 -3.75 3.98 -37.16
N LYS A 24 -4.87 3.35 -36.80
CA LYS A 24 -5.89 4.00 -35.98
C LYS A 24 -5.18 4.59 -34.78
N PRO A 25 -5.44 5.87 -34.43
CA PRO A 25 -4.82 6.44 -33.23
C PRO A 25 -5.12 5.54 -32.05
N MET A 26 -4.06 5.12 -31.35
CA MET A 26 -4.18 4.30 -30.16
C MET A 26 -5.12 5.01 -29.20
N ARG A 27 -6.29 4.44 -28.90
CA ARG A 27 -7.19 4.98 -27.89
C ARG A 27 -6.55 4.68 -26.55
N PHE A 28 -5.74 5.60 -26.07
CA PHE A 28 -5.34 5.62 -24.66
C PHE A 28 -6.61 5.82 -23.83
N GLY A 29 -6.81 5.00 -22.81
CA GLY A 29 -7.85 5.23 -21.81
C GLY A 29 -7.68 6.62 -21.14
N ARG A 30 -8.53 6.96 -20.18
CA ARG A 30 -8.35 8.18 -19.40
C ARG A 30 -7.00 8.14 -18.67
N PRO A 31 -6.20 9.22 -18.70
CA PRO A 31 -4.92 9.24 -18.02
C PRO A 31 -5.10 9.24 -16.50
N LEU A 32 -4.32 8.41 -15.83
CA LEU A 32 -4.25 8.27 -14.37
C LEU A 32 -3.17 9.19 -13.84
N HIS A 33 -3.56 10.41 -13.48
CA HIS A 33 -2.65 11.45 -13.03
C HIS A 33 -2.38 11.29 -11.53
N THR A 34 -1.10 11.33 -11.13
CA THR A 34 -0.72 10.68 -9.90
C THR A 34 0.63 11.19 -9.43
N PHE A 35 0.83 11.20 -8.12
CA PHE A 35 2.17 11.20 -7.54
C PHE A 35 2.38 9.97 -6.68
N SER A 36 3.56 9.39 -6.76
CA SER A 36 3.92 8.16 -6.07
C SER A 36 5.39 8.08 -5.70
N ILE A 37 5.72 7.15 -4.84
CA ILE A 37 7.07 6.78 -4.45
C ILE A 37 7.22 5.27 -4.48
N VAL A 38 8.35 4.78 -4.99
CA VAL A 38 8.85 3.43 -4.73
C VAL A 38 10.14 3.55 -3.92
N ALA A 39 10.29 2.74 -2.89
CA ALA A 39 11.46 2.83 -2.03
C ALA A 39 11.80 1.49 -1.38
N ARG A 40 13.09 1.35 -1.03
CA ARG A 40 13.63 0.30 -0.17
C ARG A 40 14.33 0.94 1.03
N ASP A 41 14.07 0.45 2.22
CA ASP A 41 14.85 0.86 3.39
C ASP A 41 16.17 0.07 3.41
N PRO A 42 17.34 0.74 3.37
CA PRO A 42 18.62 0.05 3.38
C PRO A 42 18.93 -0.67 4.70
N LYS A 43 18.27 -0.31 5.80
CA LYS A 43 18.48 -0.91 7.13
C LYS A 43 17.63 -2.16 7.34
N SER A 44 16.31 -2.04 7.18
CA SER A 44 15.37 -3.16 7.35
C SER A 44 15.32 -4.07 6.12
N GLY A 45 15.64 -3.55 4.94
CA GLY A 45 15.49 -4.23 3.66
C GLY A 45 14.03 -4.24 3.15
N GLU A 46 13.09 -3.68 3.88
CA GLU A 46 11.70 -3.53 3.45
C GLU A 46 11.60 -2.71 2.17
N MET A 47 10.62 -3.05 1.35
CA MET A 47 10.36 -2.36 0.08
C MET A 47 8.91 -1.96 0.00
N GLY A 48 8.62 -0.84 -0.67
CA GLY A 48 7.24 -0.39 -0.74
C GLY A 48 6.95 0.56 -1.87
N VAL A 49 5.66 0.82 -2.03
CA VAL A 49 5.08 1.78 -2.95
C VAL A 49 3.96 2.52 -2.25
N ALA A 50 3.94 3.85 -2.38
CA ALA A 50 2.84 4.66 -1.91
C ALA A 50 2.40 5.64 -3.00
N VAL A 51 1.10 5.95 -3.05
CA VAL A 51 0.49 6.68 -4.16
C VAL A 51 -0.72 7.49 -3.71
N GLN A 52 -0.95 8.65 -4.36
CA GLN A 52 -2.21 9.39 -4.31
C GLN A 52 -2.59 9.89 -5.70
N SER A 53 -3.89 9.96 -5.96
CA SER A 53 -4.44 10.43 -7.24
C SER A 53 -5.86 10.99 -7.08
N HIS A 54 -6.25 11.84 -8.02
CA HIS A 54 -7.67 12.10 -8.30
C HIS A 54 -8.21 11.02 -9.27
N TRP A 55 -8.23 9.80 -8.78
CA TRP A 55 -8.69 8.59 -9.47
C TRP A 55 -9.30 7.64 -8.45
N PHE A 56 -10.40 6.98 -8.81
CA PHE A 56 -11.02 5.98 -7.95
C PHE A 56 -10.10 4.75 -7.82
N SER A 57 -9.85 4.29 -6.57
CA SER A 57 -9.13 3.04 -6.30
C SER A 57 -7.72 2.97 -6.93
N VAL A 58 -6.93 4.06 -6.84
CA VAL A 58 -5.60 4.17 -7.46
C VAL A 58 -4.65 3.04 -7.07
N GLY A 59 -4.79 2.51 -5.87
CA GLY A 59 -3.95 1.42 -5.36
C GLY A 59 -4.09 0.11 -6.15
N ALA A 60 -5.24 -0.12 -6.80
CA ALA A 60 -5.47 -1.32 -7.60
C ALA A 60 -4.66 -1.33 -8.91
N ASP A 61 -4.41 -0.14 -9.48
CA ASP A 61 -3.76 0.00 -10.79
C ASP A 61 -2.26 0.29 -10.68
N VAL A 62 -1.86 1.11 -9.68
CA VAL A 62 -0.51 1.70 -9.59
C VAL A 62 0.45 0.88 -8.74
N SER A 63 -0.03 0.30 -7.63
CA SER A 63 0.83 -0.17 -6.54
C SER A 63 1.09 -1.66 -6.60
N TRP A 64 2.36 -2.05 -6.75
CA TRP A 64 2.80 -3.45 -6.84
C TRP A 64 4.05 -3.66 -5.99
N ALA A 65 4.05 -4.67 -5.12
CA ALA A 65 5.23 -5.03 -4.34
C ALA A 65 5.24 -6.52 -4.00
N GLU A 66 6.44 -7.07 -3.90
CA GLU A 66 6.67 -8.48 -3.56
C GLU A 66 7.91 -8.61 -2.67
N ALA A 67 7.75 -9.29 -1.54
CA ALA A 67 8.82 -9.49 -0.55
C ALA A 67 10.01 -10.23 -1.16
N GLY A 68 11.22 -9.72 -0.90
CA GLY A 68 12.45 -10.27 -1.45
C GLY A 68 12.69 -10.00 -2.94
N VAL A 69 11.77 -9.30 -3.63
CA VAL A 69 11.83 -9.03 -5.07
C VAL A 69 11.93 -7.55 -5.38
N GLY A 70 10.93 -6.75 -4.98
CA GLY A 70 10.94 -5.33 -5.31
C GLY A 70 9.57 -4.66 -5.18
N ALA A 71 9.51 -3.38 -5.61
CA ALA A 71 8.28 -2.61 -5.72
C ALA A 71 8.22 -1.85 -7.05
N VAL A 72 7.01 -1.69 -7.58
CA VAL A 72 6.72 -1.05 -8.86
C VAL A 72 5.56 -0.09 -8.71
N ALA A 73 5.71 1.13 -9.27
CA ALA A 73 4.62 2.06 -9.50
C ALA A 73 4.44 2.26 -11.01
N THR A 74 3.23 2.12 -11.53
CA THR A 74 2.90 2.40 -12.95
C THR A 74 1.72 3.35 -13.02
N GLN A 75 1.87 4.47 -13.71
CA GLN A 75 0.91 5.58 -13.70
C GLN A 75 0.93 6.39 -15.01
N SER A 76 0.26 7.55 -15.06
CA SER A 76 -0.03 8.34 -16.26
C SER A 76 -1.07 7.62 -17.12
N PHE A 77 -0.86 7.41 -18.41
CA PHE A 77 -1.68 6.45 -19.14
C PHE A 77 -1.28 5.05 -18.69
N VAL A 78 -1.90 4.62 -17.59
CA VAL A 78 -1.50 3.43 -16.88
C VAL A 78 -1.54 2.17 -17.74
N ASN A 79 -0.53 1.34 -17.57
CA ASN A 79 -0.54 -0.05 -18.03
C ASN A 79 -0.22 -0.93 -16.82
N PRO A 80 -1.23 -1.49 -16.14
CA PRO A 80 -1.02 -2.27 -14.93
C PRO A 80 -0.08 -3.47 -15.11
N SER A 81 0.09 -3.96 -16.35
CA SER A 81 0.96 -5.09 -16.63
C SER A 81 2.44 -4.86 -16.29
N TYR A 82 2.89 -3.59 -16.16
CA TYR A 82 4.25 -3.28 -15.69
C TYR A 82 4.51 -3.80 -14.27
N GLY A 83 3.50 -3.80 -13.40
CA GLY A 83 3.61 -4.33 -12.05
C GLY A 83 4.02 -5.81 -12.04
N PRO A 84 3.13 -6.75 -12.44
CA PRO A 84 3.43 -8.18 -12.38
C PRO A 84 4.60 -8.59 -13.31
N LYS A 85 4.75 -7.95 -14.49
CA LYS A 85 5.88 -8.25 -15.39
C LYS A 85 7.21 -7.75 -14.81
N GLY A 86 7.25 -6.54 -14.23
CA GLY A 86 8.44 -5.98 -13.60
C GLY A 86 8.89 -6.85 -12.42
N LEU A 87 7.97 -7.18 -11.51
CA LEU A 87 8.23 -8.10 -10.41
C LEU A 87 8.68 -9.48 -10.93
N GLY A 88 8.04 -9.99 -11.99
CA GLY A 88 8.44 -11.26 -12.62
C GLY A 88 9.88 -11.26 -13.15
N LEU A 89 10.31 -10.19 -13.82
CA LEU A 89 11.67 -10.05 -14.31
C LEU A 89 12.69 -9.92 -13.15
N MET A 90 12.35 -9.13 -12.12
CA MET A 90 13.22 -8.98 -10.93
C MET A 90 13.31 -10.30 -10.13
N ARG A 91 12.24 -11.08 -10.03
CA ARG A 91 12.25 -12.43 -9.42
C ARG A 91 13.15 -13.41 -10.18
N LEU A 92 13.29 -13.25 -11.50
CA LEU A 92 14.24 -14.00 -12.33
C LEU A 92 15.68 -13.47 -12.26
N GLY A 93 15.97 -12.51 -11.37
CA GLY A 93 17.32 -12.01 -11.09
C GLY A 93 17.74 -10.77 -11.87
N LYS A 94 16.85 -10.18 -12.69
CA LYS A 94 17.15 -8.89 -13.34
C LYS A 94 17.09 -7.77 -12.30
N SER A 95 17.96 -6.78 -12.45
CA SER A 95 17.87 -5.53 -11.69
C SER A 95 16.67 -4.69 -12.14
N ALA A 96 16.22 -3.76 -11.31
CA ALA A 96 15.13 -2.83 -11.67
C ALA A 96 15.44 -2.05 -12.98
N PRO A 97 16.68 -1.55 -13.22
CA PRO A 97 17.04 -0.94 -14.50
C PRO A 97 16.91 -1.87 -15.73
N GLU A 98 17.33 -3.12 -15.61
CA GLU A 98 17.21 -4.09 -16.70
C GLU A 98 15.76 -4.45 -16.98
N ALA A 99 14.97 -4.70 -15.93
CA ALA A 99 13.55 -5.00 -16.03
C ALA A 99 12.76 -3.86 -16.68
N LEU A 100 12.97 -2.63 -16.23
CA LEU A 100 12.27 -1.47 -16.79
C LEU A 100 12.68 -1.23 -18.26
N LYS A 101 13.97 -1.30 -18.57
CA LYS A 101 14.47 -1.13 -19.95
C LYS A 101 13.82 -2.11 -20.92
N GLU A 102 13.69 -3.38 -20.54
CA GLU A 102 13.06 -4.39 -21.37
C GLU A 102 11.57 -4.12 -21.60
N LEU A 103 10.84 -3.75 -20.53
CA LEU A 103 9.41 -3.49 -20.62
C LEU A 103 9.09 -2.22 -21.42
N ILE A 104 9.89 -1.17 -21.28
CA ILE A 104 9.75 0.07 -22.06
C ILE A 104 10.03 -0.20 -23.54
N ALA A 105 11.05 -0.97 -23.87
CA ALA A 105 11.38 -1.31 -25.27
C ALA A 105 10.28 -2.11 -25.96
N ALA A 106 9.47 -2.85 -25.21
CA ALA A 106 8.35 -3.65 -25.72
C ALA A 106 7.01 -2.88 -25.77
N ASP A 107 6.92 -1.67 -25.20
CA ASP A 107 5.68 -0.88 -25.16
C ASP A 107 5.69 0.23 -26.19
N SER A 108 4.92 0.08 -27.27
CA SER A 108 4.73 1.13 -28.29
C SER A 108 4.09 2.42 -27.74
N GLY A 109 3.48 2.36 -26.54
CA GLY A 109 2.90 3.49 -25.82
C GLY A 109 3.81 4.14 -24.78
N GLU A 110 5.11 3.80 -24.73
CA GLU A 110 6.05 4.25 -23.71
C GLU A 110 6.07 5.77 -23.48
N ALA A 111 5.85 6.54 -24.57
CA ALA A 111 5.87 8.00 -24.51
C ALA A 111 4.83 8.63 -23.57
N VAL A 112 3.77 7.90 -23.21
CA VAL A 112 2.73 8.35 -22.27
C VAL A 112 2.76 7.60 -20.93
N ARG A 113 3.74 6.71 -20.69
CA ARG A 113 3.88 5.97 -19.44
C ARG A 113 4.73 6.72 -18.42
N GLN A 114 4.42 6.52 -17.14
CA GLN A 114 5.33 6.87 -16.07
C GLN A 114 5.44 5.65 -15.14
N VAL A 115 6.64 5.08 -15.04
CA VAL A 115 6.88 3.82 -14.32
C VAL A 115 8.15 3.96 -13.49
N ALA A 116 8.08 3.51 -12.24
CA ALA A 116 9.24 3.43 -11.36
C ALA A 116 9.34 2.04 -10.74
N MET A 117 10.56 1.56 -10.52
CA MET A 117 10.87 0.27 -9.92
C MET A 117 12.02 0.39 -8.94
N VAL A 118 11.97 -0.38 -7.85
CA VAL A 118 13.09 -0.63 -6.95
C VAL A 118 13.22 -2.13 -6.72
N ASP A 119 14.43 -2.68 -6.79
CA ASP A 119 14.68 -4.08 -6.54
C ASP A 119 15.18 -4.35 -5.10
N ALA A 120 15.26 -5.62 -4.72
CA ALA A 120 15.70 -6.07 -3.39
C ALA A 120 17.15 -5.68 -3.03
N LYS A 121 17.98 -5.30 -4.02
CA LYS A 121 19.36 -4.84 -3.81
C LYS A 121 19.46 -3.32 -3.70
N GLY A 122 18.32 -2.59 -3.89
CA GLY A 122 18.27 -1.13 -3.86
C GLY A 122 18.51 -0.49 -5.23
N GLY A 123 18.61 -1.27 -6.30
CA GLY A 123 18.64 -0.75 -7.67
C GLY A 123 17.33 -0.03 -7.99
N VAL A 124 17.42 1.18 -8.56
CA VAL A 124 16.28 2.04 -8.87
C VAL A 124 16.24 2.32 -10.37
N ALA A 125 15.04 2.29 -10.93
CA ALA A 125 14.79 2.71 -12.31
C ALA A 125 13.50 3.49 -12.41
N VAL A 126 13.47 4.52 -13.28
CA VAL A 126 12.28 5.32 -13.54
C VAL A 126 12.22 5.76 -15.00
N HIS A 127 11.02 5.76 -15.55
CA HIS A 127 10.70 6.28 -16.86
C HIS A 127 9.57 7.30 -16.74
N THR A 128 9.77 8.49 -17.29
CA THR A 128 8.72 9.49 -17.50
C THR A 128 8.67 9.78 -18.99
N GLY A 129 7.63 9.29 -19.65
CA GLY A 129 7.45 9.43 -21.10
C GLY A 129 7.27 10.90 -21.53
N LYS A 130 7.77 11.24 -22.70
CA LYS A 130 7.79 12.62 -23.22
C LYS A 130 6.40 13.25 -23.44
N ARG A 131 5.35 12.42 -23.45
CA ARG A 131 3.95 12.82 -23.65
C ARG A 131 3.12 12.64 -22.36
N CYS A 132 3.74 12.43 -21.21
CA CYS A 132 3.06 12.61 -19.92
C CYS A 132 2.56 14.04 -19.81
N VAL A 133 1.36 14.23 -19.24
CA VAL A 133 0.76 15.57 -19.13
C VAL A 133 1.64 16.45 -18.25
N GLU A 134 1.76 17.72 -18.64
CA GLU A 134 2.68 18.73 -18.10
C GLU A 134 2.74 18.78 -16.56
N PHE A 135 3.84 19.29 -16.06
CA PHE A 135 4.35 19.10 -14.69
C PHE A 135 4.46 17.61 -14.34
N ALA A 136 5.01 16.85 -15.31
CA ALA A 136 5.46 15.49 -15.14
C ALA A 136 6.98 15.46 -14.91
N GLY A 137 7.42 14.63 -13.96
CA GLY A 137 8.83 14.47 -13.66
C GLY A 137 9.07 13.44 -12.55
N HIS A 138 10.32 13.23 -12.25
CA HIS A 138 10.76 12.33 -11.18
C HIS A 138 12.05 12.82 -10.53
N ARG A 139 12.33 12.30 -9.34
CA ARG A 139 13.64 12.36 -8.68
C ARG A 139 13.99 11.00 -8.12
N THR A 140 15.27 10.63 -8.27
CA THR A 140 15.83 9.42 -7.69
C THR A 140 16.84 9.78 -6.62
N GLY A 141 16.96 8.94 -5.62
CA GLY A 141 17.99 8.99 -4.59
C GLY A 141 18.42 7.57 -4.24
N ASP A 142 19.09 7.42 -3.10
CA ASP A 142 19.54 6.12 -2.63
C ASP A 142 18.34 5.22 -2.29
N CYS A 143 18.18 4.14 -3.06
CA CYS A 143 17.13 3.14 -2.90
C CYS A 143 15.68 3.67 -3.06
N TYR A 144 15.44 4.81 -3.73
CA TYR A 144 14.08 5.30 -3.97
C TYR A 144 13.93 6.08 -5.27
N SER A 145 12.68 6.17 -5.74
CA SER A 145 12.23 7.12 -6.77
C SER A 145 10.89 7.73 -6.38
N VAL A 146 10.78 9.05 -6.51
CA VAL A 146 9.52 9.78 -6.47
C VAL A 146 9.19 10.27 -7.88
N GLN A 147 7.94 10.13 -8.30
CA GLN A 147 7.48 10.52 -9.63
C GLN A 147 6.07 11.10 -9.56
N ALA A 148 5.82 12.04 -10.44
CA ALA A 148 4.53 12.73 -10.53
C ALA A 148 4.24 13.14 -11.97
N ASN A 149 2.96 13.22 -12.34
CA ASN A 149 2.49 13.71 -13.61
C ASN A 149 1.16 14.44 -13.46
N PHE A 150 0.93 15.48 -14.29
CA PHE A 150 -0.26 16.32 -14.25
C PHE A 150 -0.45 17.04 -12.92
N MET A 151 0.64 17.53 -12.37
CA MET A 151 0.62 18.26 -11.11
C MET A 151 0.22 19.72 -11.31
N LEU A 152 -0.10 20.41 -10.23
CA LEU A 152 -0.35 21.86 -10.26
C LEU A 152 0.90 22.66 -10.65
N ASN A 153 2.10 22.14 -10.33
CA ASN A 153 3.38 22.77 -10.60
C ASN A 153 4.54 21.75 -10.55
N ASP A 154 5.76 22.20 -10.83
CA ASP A 154 6.97 21.37 -10.90
C ASP A 154 7.63 21.05 -9.54
N ARG A 155 7.10 21.61 -8.44
CA ARG A 155 7.67 21.45 -7.08
C ARG A 155 7.39 20.10 -6.45
N VAL A 156 6.45 19.32 -7.02
CA VAL A 156 5.98 18.06 -6.40
C VAL A 156 7.11 17.03 -6.23
N PRO A 157 7.84 16.58 -7.27
CA PRO A 157 8.93 15.62 -7.07
C PRO A 157 10.05 16.10 -6.14
N PRO A 158 10.53 17.38 -6.21
CA PRO A 158 11.50 17.89 -5.24
C PRO A 158 11.02 17.86 -3.79
N ALA A 159 9.77 18.25 -3.53
CA ALA A 159 9.20 18.24 -2.18
C ALA A 159 9.10 16.83 -1.62
N MET A 160 8.64 15.86 -2.42
CA MET A 160 8.57 14.45 -2.06
C MET A 160 9.95 13.89 -1.67
N ALA A 161 10.95 14.11 -2.52
CA ALA A 161 12.31 13.62 -2.28
C ALA A 161 12.87 14.17 -0.97
N LYS A 162 12.79 15.51 -0.78
CA LYS A 162 13.23 16.17 0.45
C LYS A 162 12.54 15.61 1.69
N ALA A 163 11.23 15.46 1.66
CA ALA A 163 10.47 14.94 2.80
C ALA A 163 10.86 13.48 3.11
N PHE A 164 11.00 12.63 2.10
CA PHE A 164 11.42 11.24 2.28
C PHE A 164 12.81 11.11 2.92
N GLU A 165 13.77 11.95 2.48
CA GLU A 165 15.14 11.94 2.98
C GLU A 165 15.25 12.49 4.41
N MET A 166 14.47 13.54 4.74
CA MET A 166 14.56 14.22 6.04
C MET A 166 13.74 13.54 7.14
N THR A 167 12.72 12.77 6.79
CA THR A 167 11.83 12.14 7.76
C THR A 167 12.53 10.94 8.42
N ARG A 168 12.44 10.90 9.74
CA ARG A 168 12.87 9.75 10.56
C ARG A 168 11.67 8.84 10.81
N GLY A 169 11.94 7.56 11.01
CA GLY A 169 10.92 6.54 11.24
C GLY A 169 11.13 5.35 10.30
N ASP A 170 10.14 4.49 10.24
CA ASP A 170 10.12 3.34 9.34
C ASP A 170 9.85 3.77 7.88
N LEU A 171 9.88 2.78 6.97
CA LEU A 171 9.66 3.04 5.55
C LEU A 171 8.28 3.65 5.28
N ALA A 172 7.24 3.20 5.99
CA ALA A 172 5.88 3.68 5.82
C ALA A 172 5.74 5.16 6.22
N ASP A 173 6.35 5.60 7.34
CA ASP A 173 6.35 7.01 7.75
C ASP A 173 7.04 7.92 6.73
N ARG A 174 8.19 7.48 6.25
CA ARG A 174 8.98 8.23 5.25
C ARG A 174 8.23 8.37 3.93
N MET A 175 7.58 7.29 3.46
CA MET A 175 6.75 7.33 2.25
C MET A 175 5.50 8.18 2.44
N MET A 176 4.86 8.10 3.61
CA MET A 176 3.70 8.93 3.92
C MET A 176 4.06 10.41 3.93
N ALA A 177 5.18 10.80 4.55
CA ALA A 177 5.67 12.17 4.54
C ALA A 177 5.96 12.69 3.11
N ALA A 178 6.45 11.83 2.22
CA ALA A 178 6.62 12.19 0.81
C ALA A 178 5.29 12.51 0.12
N LEU A 179 4.24 11.72 0.35
CA LEU A 179 2.91 12.00 -0.20
C LEU A 179 2.29 13.29 0.38
N GLU A 180 2.42 13.50 1.68
CA GLU A 180 1.92 14.71 2.36
C GLU A 180 2.62 15.96 1.81
N ALA A 181 3.94 15.94 1.66
CA ALA A 181 4.71 17.05 1.08
C ALA A 181 4.34 17.33 -0.38
N ALA A 182 4.02 16.30 -1.17
CA ALA A 182 3.49 16.47 -2.52
C ALA A 182 2.18 17.28 -2.51
N GLN A 183 1.26 16.91 -1.60
CA GLN A 183 -0.03 17.57 -1.49
C GLN A 183 0.09 19.01 -0.98
N GLU A 184 1.00 19.30 -0.04
CA GLU A 184 1.26 20.65 0.50
C GLU A 184 1.72 21.63 -0.56
N VAL A 185 2.49 21.19 -1.55
CA VAL A 185 2.96 22.06 -2.64
C VAL A 185 1.99 22.14 -3.83
N GLY A 186 0.80 21.53 -3.71
CA GLY A 186 -0.28 21.63 -4.67
C GLY A 186 -0.81 20.29 -5.21
N GLY A 187 0.01 19.23 -5.25
CA GLY A 187 -0.41 17.89 -5.68
C GLY A 187 -0.99 17.81 -7.09
N ASP A 188 -1.93 16.91 -7.27
CA ASP A 188 -2.69 16.71 -8.52
C ASP A 188 -3.60 17.91 -8.79
N ILE A 189 -3.47 18.52 -9.99
CA ILE A 189 -4.23 19.73 -10.37
C ILE A 189 -5.75 19.52 -10.34
N ARG A 190 -6.23 18.28 -10.46
CA ARG A 190 -7.66 17.94 -10.43
C ARG A 190 -8.19 17.81 -9.00
N GLY A 191 -7.31 17.69 -8.00
CA GLY A 191 -7.67 17.48 -6.60
C GLY A 191 -7.28 16.12 -6.06
N LYS A 192 -8.04 15.61 -5.10
CA LYS A 192 -7.76 14.41 -4.31
C LYS A 192 -8.92 13.44 -4.40
N GLN A 193 -8.66 12.12 -4.44
CA GLN A 193 -9.74 11.12 -4.41
C GLN A 193 -9.33 9.83 -3.68
N SER A 194 -8.18 9.25 -4.01
CA SER A 194 -7.76 7.98 -3.42
C SER A 194 -6.27 7.96 -3.10
N ALA A 195 -5.86 7.06 -2.21
CA ALA A 195 -4.47 6.83 -1.85
C ALA A 195 -4.24 5.37 -1.46
N ALA A 196 -3.01 4.89 -1.59
CA ALA A 196 -2.64 3.55 -1.16
C ALA A 196 -1.18 3.47 -0.73
N MET A 197 -0.87 2.48 0.10
CA MET A 197 0.48 2.15 0.52
C MET A 197 0.61 0.64 0.68
N ILE A 198 1.64 0.08 0.07
CA ILE A 198 2.06 -1.31 0.27
C ILE A 198 3.52 -1.28 0.74
N VAL A 199 3.80 -1.95 1.85
CA VAL A 199 5.16 -2.26 2.30
C VAL A 199 5.28 -3.76 2.49
N VAL A 200 6.34 -4.34 1.93
CA VAL A 200 6.62 -5.77 2.01
C VAL A 200 7.94 -6.01 2.74
N LYS A 201 8.04 -7.17 3.38
CA LYS A 201 9.23 -7.60 4.10
C LYS A 201 10.44 -7.76 3.18
N ALA A 202 11.64 -7.64 3.77
CA ALA A 202 12.91 -7.80 3.05
C ALA A 202 13.07 -9.18 2.39
N GLN A 203 12.49 -10.20 2.98
CA GLN A 203 12.58 -11.59 2.52
C GLN A 203 11.19 -12.21 2.46
N SER A 204 10.96 -13.05 1.44
CA SER A 204 9.74 -13.83 1.37
C SER A 204 9.78 -14.98 2.37
N SER A 205 8.68 -15.15 3.09
CA SER A 205 8.43 -16.31 3.95
C SER A 205 7.88 -17.52 3.18
N GLY A 206 7.64 -17.37 1.88
CA GLY A 206 6.89 -18.34 1.07
C GLY A 206 5.38 -18.26 1.29
N LYS A 207 4.92 -17.32 2.10
CA LYS A 207 3.50 -17.06 2.41
C LYS A 207 3.16 -15.61 2.06
N PRO A 208 2.77 -15.30 0.80
CA PRO A 208 2.58 -13.92 0.35
C PRO A 208 1.63 -13.09 1.22
N TRP A 209 0.63 -13.73 1.84
CA TRP A 209 -0.30 -13.06 2.76
C TRP A 209 0.33 -12.63 4.09
N ALA A 210 1.46 -13.24 4.50
CA ALA A 210 2.22 -12.89 5.71
C ALA A 210 3.42 -11.98 5.44
N ASP A 211 3.72 -11.72 4.16
CA ASP A 211 4.90 -10.96 3.73
C ASP A 211 4.61 -9.46 3.59
N ARG A 212 3.36 -9.03 3.73
CA ARG A 212 2.96 -7.62 3.73
C ARG A 212 3.05 -7.06 5.14
N ALA A 213 3.91 -6.07 5.34
CA ALA A 213 3.98 -5.29 6.56
C ALA A 213 2.90 -4.20 6.59
N VAL A 214 2.61 -3.60 5.42
CA VAL A 214 1.52 -2.63 5.24
C VAL A 214 0.82 -2.94 3.93
N ASP A 215 -0.52 -2.97 3.93
CA ASP A 215 -1.36 -3.01 2.72
C ASP A 215 -2.64 -2.23 3.01
N LEU A 216 -2.59 -0.94 2.72
CA LEU A 216 -3.66 0.00 3.05
C LEU A 216 -4.14 0.73 1.80
N ARG A 217 -5.45 0.88 1.68
CA ARG A 217 -6.10 1.57 0.57
C ARG A 217 -7.22 2.47 1.06
N VAL A 218 -7.26 3.65 0.48
CA VAL A 218 -8.37 4.61 0.58
C VAL A 218 -8.91 4.75 -0.83
N GLU A 219 -10.01 4.10 -1.13
CA GLU A 219 -10.51 3.93 -2.49
C GLU A 219 -11.20 5.20 -3.01
N ASP A 220 -11.90 5.92 -2.13
CA ASP A 220 -12.61 7.16 -2.44
C ASP A 220 -12.83 7.99 -1.17
N HIS A 221 -12.17 9.15 -1.06
CA HIS A 221 -12.28 10.04 0.11
C HIS A 221 -11.86 11.46 -0.26
N PRO A 222 -12.51 12.53 0.26
CA PRO A 222 -12.12 13.92 -0.03
C PRO A 222 -10.73 14.28 0.52
N GLU A 223 -10.27 13.62 1.59
CA GLU A 223 -8.95 13.79 2.21
C GLU A 223 -8.21 12.44 2.31
N PRO A 224 -7.79 11.82 1.17
CA PRO A 224 -7.32 10.44 1.16
C PRO A 224 -6.01 10.24 1.92
N LEU A 225 -5.11 11.23 1.95
CA LEU A 225 -3.86 11.13 2.71
C LEU A 225 -4.09 11.20 4.22
N ARG A 226 -5.03 12.04 4.67
CA ARG A 226 -5.40 12.10 6.09
C ARG A 226 -5.99 10.75 6.54
N GLU A 227 -6.84 10.17 5.70
CA GLU A 227 -7.43 8.87 5.98
C GLU A 227 -6.39 7.75 5.91
N LEU A 228 -5.48 7.75 4.93
CA LEU A 228 -4.39 6.78 4.84
C LEU A 228 -3.48 6.84 6.09
N ARG A 229 -3.15 8.05 6.58
CA ARG A 229 -2.40 8.25 7.84
C ARG A 229 -3.16 7.67 9.03
N ARG A 230 -4.46 7.92 9.12
CA ARG A 230 -5.32 7.36 10.17
C ARG A 230 -5.30 5.82 10.14
N LEU A 231 -5.45 5.24 8.95
CA LEU A 231 -5.41 3.77 8.77
C LEU A 231 -4.04 3.19 9.14
N LEU A 232 -2.93 3.88 8.80
CA LEU A 232 -1.59 3.46 9.19
C LEU A 232 -1.42 3.43 10.71
N ASN A 233 -1.95 4.43 11.42
CA ASN A 233 -1.93 4.46 12.88
C ASN A 233 -2.78 3.32 13.48
N VAL A 234 -3.94 3.03 12.90
CA VAL A 234 -4.80 1.90 13.32
C VAL A 234 -4.07 0.57 13.10
N ALA A 235 -3.43 0.34 11.95
CA ALA A 235 -2.66 -0.87 11.69
C ALA A 235 -1.56 -1.06 12.75
N ARG A 236 -0.81 -0.01 13.06
CA ARG A 236 0.22 -0.05 14.13
C ARG A 236 -0.35 -0.31 15.52
N ALA A 237 -1.55 0.20 15.79
CA ALA A 237 -2.23 -0.07 17.06
C ALA A 237 -2.50 -1.57 17.23
N TYR A 238 -2.93 -2.27 16.16
CA TYR A 238 -3.07 -3.72 16.19
C TYR A 238 -1.73 -4.45 16.32
N ASP A 239 -0.65 -3.96 15.68
CA ASP A 239 0.69 -4.53 15.86
C ASP A 239 1.17 -4.44 17.31
N HIS A 240 0.98 -3.29 17.97
CA HIS A 240 1.28 -3.11 19.39
C HIS A 240 0.40 -3.99 20.27
N MET A 241 -0.89 -4.14 19.97
CA MET A 241 -1.77 -5.05 20.71
C MET A 241 -1.25 -6.49 20.63
N ASN A 242 -0.90 -6.97 19.44
CA ASN A 242 -0.35 -8.31 19.22
C ASN A 242 1.01 -8.50 19.94
N ALA A 243 1.85 -7.46 19.96
CA ALA A 243 3.12 -7.49 20.71
C ALA A 243 2.87 -7.55 22.23
N GLY A 244 1.87 -6.85 22.74
CA GLY A 244 1.43 -6.93 24.12
C GLY A 244 0.95 -8.33 24.50
N ASP A 245 0.12 -8.96 23.68
CA ASP A 245 -0.36 -10.32 23.88
C ASP A 245 0.82 -11.33 23.91
N ALA A 246 1.76 -11.20 22.97
CA ALA A 246 2.96 -12.04 22.95
C ALA A 246 3.88 -11.84 24.18
N ALA A 247 3.94 -10.63 24.75
CA ALA A 247 4.63 -10.36 26.00
C ALA A 247 3.91 -11.01 27.20
N MET A 248 2.56 -10.94 27.22
CA MET A 248 1.75 -11.61 28.27
C MET A 248 1.90 -13.13 28.24
N GLU A 249 2.02 -13.75 27.06
CA GLU A 249 2.30 -15.20 26.96
C GLU A 249 3.62 -15.58 27.64
N LYS A 250 4.60 -14.68 27.63
CA LYS A 250 5.91 -14.84 28.30
C LYS A 250 5.91 -14.39 29.76
N ASN A 251 4.75 -13.98 30.33
CA ASN A 251 4.59 -13.36 31.64
C ASN A 251 5.38 -12.04 31.79
N ASP A 252 5.76 -11.36 30.71
CA ASP A 252 6.38 -10.04 30.74
C ASP A 252 5.29 -8.97 30.78
N VAL A 253 4.75 -8.73 31.97
CA VAL A 253 3.64 -7.80 32.20
C VAL A 253 4.05 -6.35 31.91
N GLU A 254 5.31 -5.98 32.22
CA GLU A 254 5.79 -4.61 32.03
C GLU A 254 5.83 -4.25 30.54
N SER A 255 6.44 -5.11 29.71
CA SER A 255 6.45 -4.93 28.25
C SER A 255 5.04 -4.93 27.68
N ALA A 256 4.17 -5.84 28.13
CA ALA A 256 2.78 -5.90 27.67
C ALA A 256 2.02 -4.60 27.95
N MET A 257 2.13 -4.06 29.15
CA MET A 257 1.47 -2.80 29.52
C MET A 257 1.94 -1.62 28.69
N LYS A 258 3.24 -1.57 28.37
CA LYS A 258 3.80 -0.54 27.48
C LYS A 258 3.21 -0.66 26.07
N GLU A 259 3.19 -1.86 25.52
CA GLU A 259 2.63 -2.12 24.19
C GLU A 259 1.13 -1.79 24.12
N TYR A 260 0.33 -2.20 25.09
CA TYR A 260 -1.09 -1.85 25.16
C TYR A 260 -1.34 -0.33 25.29
N ALA A 261 -0.48 0.38 26.05
CA ALA A 261 -0.59 1.84 26.15
C ALA A 261 -0.33 2.53 24.79
N GLU A 262 0.68 2.08 24.03
CA GLU A 262 0.94 2.59 22.68
C GLU A 262 -0.17 2.19 21.71
N ALA A 263 -0.70 0.96 21.80
CA ALA A 263 -1.85 0.53 21.01
C ALA A 263 -3.05 1.45 21.22
N MET A 264 -3.44 1.70 22.46
CA MET A 264 -4.58 2.57 22.81
C MET A 264 -4.36 4.03 22.38
N LYS A 265 -3.13 4.54 22.45
CA LYS A 265 -2.79 5.89 21.99
C LYS A 265 -2.96 6.05 20.48
N LEU A 266 -2.55 5.04 19.70
CA LEU A 266 -2.65 5.02 18.23
C LEU A 266 -4.05 4.71 17.72
N ALA A 267 -4.83 3.94 18.50
CA ALA A 267 -6.17 3.48 18.13
C ALA A 267 -7.23 4.59 18.06
N GLY A 268 -7.00 5.74 18.74
CA GLY A 268 -7.99 6.80 18.87
C GLY A 268 -9.26 6.28 19.55
N ASP A 269 -10.40 6.37 18.85
CA ASP A 269 -11.71 5.94 19.38
C ASP A 269 -12.01 4.44 19.16
N ASN A 270 -11.02 3.64 18.74
CA ASN A 270 -11.22 2.20 18.52
C ASN A 270 -11.24 1.45 19.85
N VAL A 271 -12.45 1.20 20.36
CA VAL A 271 -12.67 0.51 21.64
C VAL A 271 -12.33 -0.98 21.60
N GLU A 272 -12.24 -1.59 20.42
CA GLU A 272 -11.92 -3.01 20.27
C GLU A 272 -10.51 -3.33 20.82
N ILE A 273 -9.52 -2.53 20.48
CA ILE A 273 -8.14 -2.71 20.97
C ILE A 273 -8.11 -2.58 22.50
N ALA A 274 -8.84 -1.61 23.06
CA ALA A 274 -8.95 -1.45 24.49
C ALA A 274 -9.63 -2.66 25.17
N PHE A 275 -10.69 -3.20 24.55
CA PHE A 275 -11.40 -4.38 25.06
C PHE A 275 -10.50 -5.60 25.15
N TRP A 276 -9.82 -5.97 24.05
CA TRP A 276 -8.97 -7.16 24.01
C TRP A 276 -7.76 -7.02 24.94
N SER A 277 -7.13 -5.85 25.01
CA SER A 277 -6.05 -5.56 25.95
C SER A 277 -6.51 -5.72 27.41
N ALA A 278 -7.69 -5.20 27.75
CA ALA A 278 -8.27 -5.35 29.09
C ALA A 278 -8.59 -6.83 29.41
N LEU A 279 -9.12 -7.58 28.44
CA LEU A 279 -9.40 -9.00 28.62
C LEU A 279 -8.13 -9.79 28.92
N THR A 280 -7.08 -9.59 28.14
CA THR A 280 -5.79 -10.27 28.37
C THR A 280 -5.22 -9.93 29.75
N LEU A 281 -5.27 -8.67 30.19
CA LEU A 281 -4.87 -8.28 31.54
C LEU A 281 -5.70 -9.00 32.62
N ALA A 282 -7.02 -9.04 32.48
CA ALA A 282 -7.92 -9.67 33.43
C ALA A 282 -7.66 -11.17 33.52
N MET A 283 -7.49 -11.88 32.42
CA MET A 283 -7.17 -13.31 32.34
C MET A 283 -5.84 -13.65 33.00
N LYS A 284 -4.90 -12.71 33.09
CA LYS A 284 -3.60 -12.83 33.77
C LYS A 284 -3.65 -12.32 35.21
N GLY A 285 -4.84 -12.17 35.78
CA GLY A 285 -5.04 -11.78 37.18
C GLY A 285 -4.82 -10.28 37.49
N LYS A 286 -4.69 -9.44 36.44
CA LYS A 286 -4.52 -7.99 36.57
C LYS A 286 -5.87 -7.26 36.43
N VAL A 287 -6.90 -7.77 37.12
CA VAL A 287 -8.28 -7.30 37.00
C VAL A 287 -8.39 -5.82 37.39
N ASP A 288 -7.72 -5.37 38.45
CA ASP A 288 -7.76 -3.96 38.88
C ASP A 288 -7.28 -2.98 37.79
N GLN A 289 -6.33 -3.41 36.94
CA GLN A 289 -5.82 -2.62 35.84
C GLN A 289 -6.76 -2.68 34.61
N ALA A 290 -7.48 -3.79 34.44
CA ALA A 290 -8.42 -4.00 33.35
C ALA A 290 -9.75 -3.27 33.57
N LEU A 291 -10.27 -3.20 34.79
CA LEU A 291 -11.59 -2.62 35.09
C LEU A 291 -11.78 -1.18 34.58
N PRO A 292 -10.84 -0.23 34.77
CA PRO A 292 -10.99 1.11 34.24
C PRO A 292 -11.09 1.15 32.71
N ILE A 293 -10.44 0.20 32.01
CA ILE A 293 -10.48 0.09 30.55
C ILE A 293 -11.83 -0.47 30.12
N PHE A 294 -12.30 -1.56 30.72
CA PHE A 294 -13.64 -2.12 30.45
C PHE A 294 -14.75 -1.09 30.69
N LYS A 295 -14.65 -0.29 31.75
CA LYS A 295 -15.61 0.76 32.05
C LYS A 295 -15.72 1.78 30.91
N LYS A 296 -14.59 2.19 30.31
CA LYS A 296 -14.58 3.08 29.13
C LYS A 296 -15.21 2.41 27.93
N VAL A 297 -14.83 1.15 27.66
CA VAL A 297 -15.36 0.37 26.53
C VAL A 297 -16.86 0.19 26.63
N PHE A 298 -17.40 -0.25 27.77
CA PHE A 298 -18.83 -0.47 27.96
C PHE A 298 -19.64 0.82 27.98
N SER A 299 -19.02 1.95 28.38
CA SER A 299 -19.65 3.27 28.30
C SER A 299 -19.72 3.78 26.87
N ALA A 300 -18.74 3.43 26.02
CA ALA A 300 -18.72 3.81 24.61
C ALA A 300 -19.71 2.99 23.77
N ASP A 301 -19.78 1.67 24.00
CA ASP A 301 -20.71 0.79 23.32
C ASP A 301 -21.06 -0.43 24.18
N LYS A 302 -22.32 -0.53 24.61
CA LYS A 302 -22.84 -1.63 25.43
C LYS A 302 -22.79 -3.00 24.75
N ASN A 303 -22.66 -3.08 23.43
CA ASN A 303 -22.54 -4.36 22.73
C ASN A 303 -21.31 -5.13 23.20
N TRP A 304 -20.26 -4.46 23.69
CA TRP A 304 -19.08 -5.11 24.24
C TRP A 304 -19.34 -5.90 25.51
N VAL A 305 -20.37 -5.55 26.28
CA VAL A 305 -20.86 -6.37 27.40
C VAL A 305 -21.35 -7.72 26.90
N GLU A 306 -22.15 -7.71 25.82
CA GLU A 306 -22.65 -8.93 25.19
C GLU A 306 -21.54 -9.75 24.53
N VAL A 307 -20.53 -9.10 23.93
CA VAL A 307 -19.33 -9.78 23.43
C VAL A 307 -18.67 -10.55 24.58
N LEU A 308 -18.39 -9.88 25.72
CA LEU A 308 -17.76 -10.51 26.88
C LEU A 308 -18.53 -11.75 27.35
N LYS A 309 -19.86 -11.66 27.49
CA LYS A 309 -20.73 -12.78 27.93
C LYS A 309 -20.69 -13.99 26.97
N ARG A 310 -20.32 -13.80 25.70
CA ARG A 310 -20.29 -14.85 24.66
C ARG A 310 -18.92 -15.53 24.54
N LEU A 311 -17.86 -14.96 25.12
CA LEU A 311 -16.49 -15.48 24.97
C LEU A 311 -16.28 -16.90 25.54
N PRO A 312 -16.90 -17.32 26.66
CA PRO A 312 -16.73 -18.68 27.17
C PRO A 312 -17.14 -19.73 26.13
N LYS A 313 -18.32 -19.60 25.52
CA LYS A 313 -18.81 -20.54 24.50
C LYS A 313 -17.86 -20.65 23.29
N ALA A 314 -17.08 -19.59 23.02
CA ALA A 314 -16.05 -19.57 21.96
C ALA A 314 -14.69 -20.13 22.43
N GLY A 315 -14.55 -20.52 23.71
CA GLY A 315 -13.30 -21.00 24.28
C GLY A 315 -12.25 -19.92 24.55
N LEU A 316 -12.63 -18.63 24.44
CA LEU A 316 -11.72 -17.51 24.67
C LEU A 316 -11.59 -17.12 26.14
N VAL A 317 -12.54 -17.54 26.96
CA VAL A 317 -12.49 -17.50 28.43
C VAL A 317 -12.91 -18.88 28.92
N SER A 318 -12.34 -19.38 30.02
CA SER A 318 -12.70 -20.71 30.55
C SER A 318 -14.19 -20.76 30.95
N GLU A 319 -14.85 -21.90 30.69
CA GLU A 319 -16.22 -22.17 31.10
C GLU A 319 -16.34 -22.71 32.55
N ASP A 320 -15.22 -22.91 33.22
CA ASP A 320 -15.17 -23.37 34.61
C ASP A 320 -15.60 -22.28 35.61
N ASP A 321 -15.57 -22.63 36.92
CA ASP A 321 -15.94 -21.70 37.99
C ASP A 321 -15.06 -20.45 38.02
N ALA A 322 -13.76 -20.61 37.70
CA ALA A 322 -12.80 -19.49 37.71
C ALA A 322 -13.10 -18.50 36.57
N GLY A 323 -13.39 -18.99 35.36
CA GLY A 323 -13.79 -18.14 34.24
C GLY A 323 -15.12 -17.43 34.47
N ARG A 324 -16.10 -18.13 35.05
CA ARG A 324 -17.39 -17.52 35.43
C ARG A 324 -17.20 -16.42 36.49
N ALA A 325 -16.36 -16.67 37.52
CA ALA A 325 -16.06 -15.68 38.54
C ALA A 325 -15.36 -14.45 37.96
N LEU A 326 -14.39 -14.64 37.03
CA LEU A 326 -13.70 -13.56 36.37
C LEU A 326 -14.69 -12.67 35.55
N LEU A 327 -15.57 -13.30 34.78
CA LEU A 327 -16.59 -12.56 34.02
C LEU A 327 -17.49 -11.75 34.94
N GLN A 328 -17.98 -12.36 36.03
CA GLN A 328 -18.84 -11.67 37.00
C GLN A 328 -18.11 -10.47 37.61
N GLN A 329 -16.84 -10.66 38.00
CA GLN A 329 -16.02 -9.57 38.55
C GLN A 329 -15.85 -8.40 37.57
N ILE A 330 -15.65 -8.70 36.27
CA ILE A 330 -15.54 -7.66 35.23
C ILE A 330 -16.89 -6.93 35.04
N LEU A 331 -18.00 -7.67 34.97
CA LEU A 331 -19.34 -7.09 34.77
C LEU A 331 -19.72 -6.19 35.95
N ASP A 332 -19.53 -6.64 37.20
CA ASP A 332 -19.83 -5.88 38.41
C ASP A 332 -18.94 -4.62 38.52
N GLY A 333 -17.64 -4.79 38.30
CA GLY A 333 -16.66 -3.71 38.45
C GLY A 333 -16.69 -2.65 37.36
N ALA A 334 -17.11 -3.03 36.14
CA ALA A 334 -17.14 -2.13 34.99
C ALA A 334 -18.55 -1.59 34.64
N GLY A 335 -19.60 -1.97 35.38
CA GLY A 335 -20.97 -1.54 35.13
C GLY A 335 -21.63 -2.20 33.91
N GLY A 336 -21.38 -3.49 33.74
CA GLY A 336 -21.90 -4.33 32.64
C GLY A 336 -23.27 -4.97 32.89
N HIS A 337 -24.16 -4.27 33.60
CA HIS A 337 -25.55 -4.71 33.92
C HIS A 337 -26.55 -4.18 32.91
#